data_60b8224657ecf991e75d700b6db1aa92
#
_entry.id   60b8224657ecf991e75d700b6db1aa92
#
_cell.length_a   1.000
_cell.length_b   1.000
_cell.length_c   1.000
_cell.angle_alpha   90.00
_cell.angle_beta   90.00
_cell.angle_gamma   90.00
#
_symmetry.space_group_name_H-M   'P 1'
#
loop_
_entity.id
_entity.type
_entity.pdbx_description
1 polymer ?
#
loop_
_entity_poly.entity_id
_entity_poly.type
_entity_poly.pdbx_seq_one_letter_code
_entity_poly.pdbx_strand_id
1 'polypeptide(L)'
;AFKMGKKKIMIPTTFGSGSEVTRISVLYVDQKKTSFHDDKILADVAIVDSNFIEGTPMEVIKNSAIDSCAQCSEAYDSKLSNPYTKFLCNTAFDILEYAILNDKFEKLALGSLLTGLGFGNSSTTLGHALSYVYSNEGIMHGHALSFTTLLAHKFNNSIFYKRFESIVKKLKFKKISLNLDVNLASELILEDKKHLDNNPIPITKNEIINLLKKINLNHQ
;
A
#
# COMPACT_ATOMS: atom_id res chain seq x y z
N ALA A 1 -2.81 20.39 -12.53
CA ALA A 1 -3.80 19.96 -13.54
C ALA A 1 -5.23 20.11 -13.03
N PHE A 2 -5.58 19.59 -11.84
CA PHE A 2 -6.98 19.59 -11.36
C PHE A 2 -7.55 21.00 -11.07
N LYS A 3 -6.73 21.98 -10.70
CA LYS A 3 -7.15 23.39 -10.56
C LYS A 3 -7.48 24.06 -11.89
N MET A 4 -7.07 23.49 -13.01
CA MET A 4 -7.17 24.13 -14.34
C MET A 4 -8.42 23.69 -15.13
N GLY A 5 -9.26 22.81 -14.60
CA GLY A 5 -10.45 22.30 -15.31
C GLY A 5 -10.15 21.59 -16.64
N LYS A 6 -8.92 21.13 -16.84
CA LYS A 6 -8.51 20.39 -18.04
C LYS A 6 -8.85 18.92 -17.93
N LYS A 7 -9.25 18.31 -19.05
CA LYS A 7 -9.39 16.86 -19.15
C LYS A 7 -8.05 16.17 -18.86
N LYS A 8 -8.11 15.03 -18.16
CA LYS A 8 -6.95 14.25 -17.72
C LYS A 8 -7.02 12.85 -18.31
N ILE A 9 -5.94 12.45 -18.97
CA ILE A 9 -5.69 11.07 -19.36
C ILE A 9 -4.53 10.61 -18.50
N MET A 10 -4.70 9.53 -17.75
CA MET A 10 -3.65 8.92 -16.94
C MET A 10 -3.23 7.58 -17.53
N ILE A 11 -1.93 7.40 -17.68
CA ILE A 11 -1.32 6.19 -18.24
C ILE A 11 -0.26 5.74 -17.24
N PRO A 12 -0.52 4.73 -16.40
CA PRO A 12 0.48 4.24 -15.45
C PRO A 12 1.61 3.51 -16.19
N THR A 13 2.84 3.76 -15.75
CA THR A 13 4.06 3.08 -16.22
C THR A 13 4.65 2.17 -15.15
N THR A 14 4.05 2.15 -13.96
CA THR A 14 4.31 1.20 -12.87
C THR A 14 2.96 0.73 -12.33
N PHE A 15 2.87 -0.53 -11.92
CA PHE A 15 1.61 -1.16 -11.52
C PHE A 15 1.62 -1.45 -10.02
N GLY A 16 1.25 -0.45 -9.23
CA GLY A 16 1.25 -0.53 -7.77
C GLY A 16 0.13 0.31 -7.15
N SER A 17 0.21 1.62 -7.30
CA SER A 17 -0.69 2.54 -6.59
C SER A 17 -2.13 2.55 -7.09
N GLY A 18 -2.41 2.11 -8.34
CA GLY A 18 -3.73 2.26 -8.97
C GLY A 18 -4.23 3.72 -9.04
N SER A 19 -3.30 4.68 -8.97
CA SER A 19 -3.65 6.11 -8.85
C SER A 19 -4.41 6.67 -10.04
N GLU A 20 -4.32 6.03 -11.21
CA GLU A 20 -5.02 6.39 -12.44
C GLU A 20 -6.55 6.28 -12.33
N VAL A 21 -7.04 5.51 -11.36
CA VAL A 21 -8.49 5.31 -11.11
C VAL A 21 -8.92 5.74 -9.71
N THR A 22 -8.07 6.49 -8.99
CA THR A 22 -8.40 6.98 -7.65
C THR A 22 -8.52 8.50 -7.62
N ARG A 23 -9.20 9.01 -6.59
CA ARG A 23 -9.25 10.44 -6.25
C ARG A 23 -8.18 10.84 -5.24
N ILE A 24 -7.10 10.06 -5.16
CA ILE A 24 -6.05 10.20 -4.17
C ILE A 24 -4.77 10.66 -4.86
N SER A 25 -4.12 11.67 -4.30
CA SER A 25 -2.79 12.11 -4.71
C SER A 25 -1.92 12.30 -3.47
N VAL A 26 -0.72 11.75 -3.49
CA VAL A 26 0.26 11.92 -2.40
C VAL A 26 1.40 12.79 -2.91
N LEU A 27 1.60 13.92 -2.27
CA LEU A 27 2.61 14.91 -2.64
C LEU A 27 3.49 15.23 -1.42
N TYR A 28 4.71 15.67 -1.68
CA TYR A 28 5.55 16.28 -0.64
C TYR A 28 5.19 17.77 -0.54
N VAL A 29 4.68 18.17 0.63
CA VAL A 29 4.41 19.57 0.96
C VAL A 29 5.21 19.88 2.23
N ASP A 30 6.07 20.89 2.18
CA ASP A 30 6.98 21.26 3.28
C ASP A 30 7.75 20.06 3.84
N GLN A 31 8.32 19.24 2.93
CA GLN A 31 9.08 18.02 3.22
C GLN A 31 8.28 16.89 3.90
N LYS A 32 6.96 17.02 4.01
CA LYS A 32 6.07 15.98 4.56
C LYS A 32 5.23 15.34 3.46
N LYS A 33 5.10 14.03 3.47
CA LYS A 33 4.12 13.31 2.65
C LYS A 33 2.71 13.72 3.07
N THR A 34 1.96 14.31 2.13
CA THR A 34 0.58 14.75 2.37
C THR A 34 -0.34 14.11 1.35
N SER A 35 -1.39 13.46 1.83
CA SER A 35 -2.42 12.84 0.99
C SER A 35 -3.58 13.80 0.75
N PHE A 36 -3.92 14.00 -0.51
CA PHE A 36 -5.05 14.80 -0.98
C PHE A 36 -6.14 13.89 -1.52
N HIS A 37 -7.37 14.20 -1.20
CA HIS A 37 -8.57 13.49 -1.66
C HIS A 37 -9.55 14.47 -2.25
N ASP A 38 -9.76 14.43 -3.56
CA ASP A 38 -10.69 15.31 -4.27
C ASP A 38 -11.16 14.61 -5.55
N ASP A 39 -12.45 14.66 -5.83
CA ASP A 39 -13.02 14.08 -7.04
C ASP A 39 -12.44 14.72 -8.34
N LYS A 40 -11.95 15.95 -8.23
CA LYS A 40 -11.23 16.60 -9.33
C LYS A 40 -9.89 15.94 -9.67
N ILE A 41 -9.37 15.05 -8.84
CA ILE A 41 -8.15 14.27 -9.12
C ILE A 41 -8.46 13.13 -10.09
N LEU A 42 -9.67 12.56 -10.06
CA LEU A 42 -10.07 11.47 -10.94
C LEU A 42 -9.73 11.77 -12.39
N ALA A 43 -9.16 10.79 -13.08
CA ALA A 43 -8.92 10.88 -14.51
C ALA A 43 -10.24 10.84 -15.29
N ASP A 44 -10.32 11.57 -16.41
CA ASP A 44 -11.42 11.42 -17.37
C ASP A 44 -11.25 10.11 -18.16
N VAL A 45 -10.00 9.68 -18.38
CA VAL A 45 -9.64 8.42 -19.04
C VAL A 45 -8.43 7.84 -18.34
N ALA A 46 -8.46 6.56 -18.00
CA ALA A 46 -7.30 5.79 -17.58
C ALA A 46 -6.97 4.75 -18.65
N ILE A 47 -5.72 4.72 -19.13
CA ILE A 47 -5.23 3.74 -20.10
C ILE A 47 -4.23 2.85 -19.39
N VAL A 48 -4.59 1.59 -19.16
CA VAL A 48 -3.74 0.61 -18.46
C VAL A 48 -3.28 -0.43 -19.49
N ASP A 49 -2.01 -0.37 -19.85
CA ASP A 49 -1.39 -1.28 -20.81
C ASP A 49 -0.24 -2.03 -20.15
N SER A 50 -0.34 -3.36 -20.09
CA SER A 50 0.66 -4.23 -19.48
C SER A 50 2.04 -4.16 -20.15
N ASN A 51 2.13 -3.70 -21.38
CA ASN A 51 3.39 -3.54 -22.08
C ASN A 51 4.32 -2.51 -21.43
N PHE A 52 3.77 -1.54 -20.68
CA PHE A 52 4.58 -0.56 -19.96
C PHE A 52 5.43 -1.13 -18.82
N ILE A 53 5.27 -2.42 -18.48
CA ILE A 53 6.17 -3.07 -17.52
C ILE A 53 7.51 -3.46 -18.15
N GLU A 54 7.54 -3.55 -19.47
CA GLU A 54 8.76 -3.93 -20.20
C GLU A 54 9.90 -2.92 -19.94
N GLY A 55 11.08 -3.43 -19.63
CA GLY A 55 12.23 -2.60 -19.26
C GLY A 55 12.20 -1.98 -17.86
N THR A 56 11.12 -2.18 -17.09
CA THR A 56 11.06 -1.69 -15.71
C THR A 56 12.04 -2.45 -14.81
N PRO A 57 12.89 -1.76 -14.03
CA PRO A 57 13.82 -2.42 -13.12
C PRO A 57 13.08 -3.31 -12.11
N MET A 58 13.62 -4.49 -11.83
CA MET A 58 13.00 -5.47 -10.92
C MET A 58 12.71 -4.90 -9.54
N GLU A 59 13.55 -4.00 -9.04
CA GLU A 59 13.35 -3.34 -7.75
C GLU A 59 12.07 -2.46 -7.75
N VAL A 60 11.78 -1.78 -8.86
CA VAL A 60 10.56 -0.99 -9.03
C VAL A 60 9.35 -1.92 -9.12
N ILE A 61 9.46 -3.02 -9.90
CA ILE A 61 8.38 -4.03 -10.01
C ILE A 61 8.03 -4.59 -8.63
N LYS A 62 9.04 -5.01 -7.84
CA LYS A 62 8.81 -5.55 -6.49
C LYS A 62 8.11 -4.56 -5.58
N ASN A 63 8.59 -3.31 -5.55
CA ASN A 63 8.02 -2.27 -4.71
C ASN A 63 6.57 -1.93 -5.11
N SER A 64 6.30 -1.84 -6.40
CA SER A 64 4.94 -1.59 -6.90
C SER A 64 4.00 -2.76 -6.63
N ALA A 65 4.47 -3.99 -6.87
CA ALA A 65 3.65 -5.19 -6.67
C ALA A 65 3.23 -5.39 -5.20
N ILE A 66 4.17 -5.24 -4.27
CA ILE A 66 3.87 -5.39 -2.83
C ILE A 66 2.99 -4.25 -2.30
N ASP A 67 3.14 -3.03 -2.82
CA ASP A 67 2.27 -1.90 -2.50
C ASP A 67 0.83 -2.22 -2.90
N SER A 68 0.61 -2.71 -4.12
CA SER A 68 -0.71 -3.12 -4.58
C SER A 68 -1.32 -4.24 -3.72
N CYS A 69 -0.52 -5.27 -3.36
CA CYS A 69 -0.96 -6.32 -2.45
C CYS A 69 -1.35 -5.78 -1.07
N ALA A 70 -0.57 -4.86 -0.52
CA ALA A 70 -0.85 -4.23 0.76
C ALA A 70 -2.14 -3.41 0.70
N GLN A 71 -2.31 -2.59 -0.32
CA GLN A 71 -3.51 -1.76 -0.52
C GLN A 71 -4.78 -2.60 -0.60
N CYS A 72 -4.83 -3.61 -1.47
CA CYS A 72 -6.07 -4.40 -1.63
C CYS A 72 -6.37 -5.26 -0.40
N SER A 73 -5.38 -5.85 0.24
CA SER A 73 -5.61 -6.68 1.43
C SER A 73 -6.03 -5.85 2.66
N GLU A 74 -5.43 -4.69 2.89
CA GLU A 74 -5.86 -3.78 3.95
C GLU A 74 -7.25 -3.19 3.66
N ALA A 75 -7.51 -2.80 2.41
CA ALA A 75 -8.80 -2.27 2.00
C ALA A 75 -9.93 -3.29 2.16
N TYR A 76 -9.65 -4.58 1.92
CA TYR A 76 -10.59 -5.66 2.19
C TYR A 76 -10.96 -5.76 3.67
N ASP A 77 -9.95 -5.67 4.56
CA ASP A 77 -10.13 -5.80 6.01
C ASP A 77 -10.67 -4.53 6.67
N SER A 78 -10.63 -3.39 5.98
CA SER A 78 -10.95 -2.08 6.54
C SER A 78 -12.41 -1.95 6.99
N LYS A 79 -12.65 -1.07 7.97
CA LYS A 79 -14.03 -0.75 8.41
C LYS A 79 -14.90 -0.14 7.32
N LEU A 80 -14.29 0.61 6.39
CA LEU A 80 -14.98 1.22 5.25
C LEU A 80 -15.24 0.24 4.11
N SER A 81 -14.78 -1.01 4.21
CA SER A 81 -15.04 -2.02 3.19
C SER A 81 -16.53 -2.36 3.08
N ASN A 82 -16.94 -2.69 1.89
CA ASN A 82 -18.29 -3.13 1.56
C ASN A 82 -18.22 -4.32 0.56
N PRO A 83 -19.34 -5.00 0.23
CA PRO A 83 -19.31 -6.14 -0.67
C PRO A 83 -18.63 -5.87 -2.02
N TYR A 84 -18.82 -4.68 -2.59
CA TYR A 84 -18.22 -4.28 -3.86
C TYR A 84 -16.68 -4.14 -3.73
N THR A 85 -16.20 -3.37 -2.74
CA THR A 85 -14.76 -3.19 -2.54
C THR A 85 -14.08 -4.49 -2.14
N LYS A 86 -14.73 -5.35 -1.34
CA LYS A 86 -14.23 -6.69 -0.98
C LYS A 86 -14.08 -7.58 -2.20
N PHE A 87 -15.06 -7.59 -3.09
CA PHE A 87 -14.98 -8.36 -4.33
C PHE A 87 -13.78 -7.93 -5.18
N LEU A 88 -13.63 -6.63 -5.42
CA LEU A 88 -12.52 -6.08 -6.20
C LEU A 88 -11.17 -6.38 -5.55
N CYS A 89 -11.04 -6.14 -4.24
CA CYS A 89 -9.79 -6.33 -3.50
C CYS A 89 -9.38 -7.80 -3.44
N ASN A 90 -10.32 -8.72 -3.23
CA ASN A 90 -10.00 -10.15 -3.23
C ASN A 90 -9.56 -10.62 -4.63
N THR A 91 -10.30 -10.22 -5.68
CA THR A 91 -9.94 -10.55 -7.07
C THR A 91 -8.56 -9.96 -7.42
N ALA A 92 -8.31 -8.71 -7.02
CA ALA A 92 -7.00 -8.07 -7.21
C ALA A 92 -5.89 -8.88 -6.54
N PHE A 93 -6.09 -9.27 -5.27
CA PHE A 93 -5.09 -10.03 -4.51
C PHE A 93 -4.78 -11.38 -5.16
N ASP A 94 -5.81 -12.11 -5.63
CA ASP A 94 -5.63 -13.39 -6.33
C ASP A 94 -4.77 -13.24 -7.59
N ILE A 95 -5.00 -12.19 -8.38
CA ILE A 95 -4.23 -11.89 -9.60
C ILE A 95 -2.80 -11.50 -9.25
N LEU A 96 -2.61 -10.62 -8.27
CA LEU A 96 -1.29 -10.13 -7.85
C LEU A 96 -0.44 -11.26 -7.25
N GLU A 97 -1.03 -12.08 -6.37
CA GLU A 97 -0.36 -13.24 -5.79
C GLU A 97 0.09 -14.21 -6.89
N TYR A 98 -0.79 -14.55 -7.81
CA TYR A 98 -0.45 -15.41 -8.95
C TYR A 98 0.68 -14.78 -9.78
N ALA A 99 0.58 -13.49 -10.10
CA ALA A 99 1.57 -12.77 -10.90
C ALA A 99 2.96 -12.82 -10.25
N ILE A 100 3.03 -12.54 -8.93
CA ILE A 100 4.29 -12.48 -8.19
C ILE A 100 4.90 -13.89 -8.00
N LEU A 101 4.10 -14.85 -7.58
CA LEU A 101 4.61 -16.20 -7.30
C LEU A 101 5.08 -16.94 -8.54
N ASN A 102 4.51 -16.62 -9.72
CA ASN A 102 4.82 -17.25 -11.00
C ASN A 102 5.63 -16.37 -11.97
N ASP A 103 6.13 -15.21 -11.50
CA ASP A 103 6.92 -14.24 -12.31
C ASP A 103 6.17 -13.77 -13.59
N LYS A 104 4.82 -13.63 -13.49
CA LYS A 104 3.91 -13.17 -14.57
C LYS A 104 3.59 -11.68 -14.40
N PHE A 105 4.62 -10.84 -14.45
CA PHE A 105 4.51 -9.43 -14.06
C PHE A 105 3.61 -8.58 -14.97
N GLU A 106 3.35 -9.01 -16.19
CA GLU A 106 2.36 -8.37 -17.08
C GLU A 106 0.94 -8.34 -16.48
N LYS A 107 0.63 -9.30 -15.59
CA LYS A 107 -0.66 -9.36 -14.89
C LYS A 107 -0.80 -8.33 -13.77
N LEU A 108 0.30 -7.71 -13.33
CA LEU A 108 0.26 -6.64 -12.32
C LEU A 108 -0.58 -5.46 -12.77
N ALA A 109 -0.64 -5.19 -14.08
CA ALA A 109 -1.47 -4.11 -14.63
C ALA A 109 -2.95 -4.27 -14.23
N LEU A 110 -3.52 -5.43 -14.46
CA LEU A 110 -4.92 -5.71 -14.08
C LEU A 110 -5.09 -5.76 -12.56
N GLY A 111 -4.18 -6.41 -11.84
CA GLY A 111 -4.22 -6.47 -10.38
C GLY A 111 -4.19 -5.09 -9.73
N SER A 112 -3.28 -4.21 -10.18
CA SER A 112 -3.17 -2.83 -9.69
C SER A 112 -4.41 -1.99 -10.02
N LEU A 113 -4.96 -2.13 -11.22
CA LEU A 113 -6.21 -1.45 -11.61
C LEU A 113 -7.36 -1.81 -10.67
N LEU A 114 -7.60 -3.11 -10.44
CA LEU A 114 -8.64 -3.58 -9.54
C LEU A 114 -8.39 -3.15 -8.09
N THR A 115 -7.11 -3.13 -7.67
CA THR A 115 -6.71 -2.58 -6.37
C THR A 115 -7.12 -1.11 -6.25
N GLY A 116 -6.78 -0.27 -7.24
CA GLY A 116 -7.14 1.14 -7.26
C GLY A 116 -8.65 1.37 -7.14
N LEU A 117 -9.45 0.61 -7.89
CA LEU A 117 -10.93 0.67 -7.82
C LEU A 117 -11.47 0.22 -6.46
N GLY A 118 -10.84 -0.76 -5.81
CA GLY A 118 -11.23 -1.25 -4.48
C GLY A 118 -10.83 -0.30 -3.37
N PHE A 119 -9.51 -0.09 -3.17
CA PHE A 119 -9.02 0.70 -2.04
C PHE A 119 -9.35 2.19 -2.16
N GLY A 120 -9.48 2.72 -3.36
CA GLY A 120 -9.90 4.10 -3.59
C GLY A 120 -11.25 4.44 -2.96
N ASN A 121 -12.07 3.42 -2.66
CA ASN A 121 -13.39 3.54 -2.04
C ASN A 121 -13.46 3.00 -0.59
N SER A 122 -12.42 2.37 -0.07
CA SER A 122 -12.40 1.83 1.30
C SER A 122 -11.14 2.20 2.11
N SER A 123 -10.14 2.81 1.46
CA SER A 123 -8.87 3.23 2.07
C SER A 123 -8.04 2.06 2.63
N THR A 124 -6.85 2.38 3.07
CA THR A 124 -5.91 1.46 3.73
C THR A 124 -5.94 1.61 5.24
N THR A 125 -5.11 0.87 5.98
CA THR A 125 -5.20 0.74 7.43
C THR A 125 -3.81 0.78 8.11
N LEU A 126 -3.61 0.00 9.16
CA LEU A 126 -2.45 0.00 10.05
C LEU A 126 -1.10 -0.19 9.33
N GLY A 127 -1.02 -1.07 8.34
CA GLY A 127 0.23 -1.33 7.63
C GLY A 127 0.76 -0.08 6.92
N HIS A 128 -0.15 0.68 6.28
CA HIS A 128 0.19 1.96 5.67
C HIS A 128 0.57 3.01 6.72
N ALA A 129 -0.19 3.13 7.83
CA ALA A 129 0.16 4.05 8.93
C ALA A 129 1.58 3.78 9.46
N LEU A 130 1.92 2.51 9.70
CA LEU A 130 3.25 2.11 10.15
C LEU A 130 4.35 2.40 9.11
N SER A 131 4.04 2.33 7.81
CA SER A 131 5.04 2.44 6.75
C SER A 131 5.61 3.84 6.58
N TYR A 132 4.86 4.88 6.95
CA TYR A 132 5.27 6.26 6.73
C TYR A 132 6.53 6.67 7.48
N VAL A 133 6.73 6.20 8.72
CA VAL A 133 7.94 6.53 9.48
C VAL A 133 9.20 5.98 8.81
N TYR A 134 9.13 4.79 8.22
CA TYR A 134 10.22 4.19 7.43
C TYR A 134 10.43 4.92 6.10
N SER A 135 9.33 5.28 5.42
CA SER A 135 9.41 6.02 4.16
C SER A 135 9.97 7.41 4.32
N ASN A 136 9.74 8.06 5.47
CA ASN A 136 10.32 9.36 5.79
C ASN A 136 11.83 9.29 6.02
N GLU A 137 12.38 8.12 6.35
CA GLU A 137 13.83 7.86 6.43
C GLU A 137 14.43 7.40 5.08
N GLY A 138 13.67 7.48 3.99
CA GLY A 138 14.14 7.16 2.63
C GLY A 138 13.99 5.69 2.22
N ILE A 139 13.36 4.85 3.05
CA ILE A 139 13.04 3.48 2.65
C ILE A 139 11.91 3.53 1.62
N MET A 140 12.06 2.81 0.50
CA MET A 140 11.03 2.74 -0.54
C MET A 140 9.70 2.24 0.05
N HIS A 141 8.60 2.87 -0.33
CA HIS A 141 7.29 2.64 0.27
C HIS A 141 6.86 1.17 0.26
N GLY A 142 6.92 0.51 -0.89
CA GLY A 142 6.61 -0.92 -0.98
C GLY A 142 7.53 -1.79 -0.13
N HIS A 143 8.82 -1.44 -0.06
CA HIS A 143 9.77 -2.12 0.82
C HIS A 143 9.34 -2.02 2.29
N ALA A 144 8.98 -0.83 2.76
CA ALA A 144 8.45 -0.64 4.13
C ALA A 144 7.16 -1.46 4.33
N LEU A 145 6.22 -1.42 3.38
CA LEU A 145 4.96 -2.16 3.43
C LEU A 145 5.15 -3.68 3.53
N SER A 146 6.21 -4.24 2.94
CA SER A 146 6.47 -5.68 3.04
C SER A 146 6.58 -6.17 4.49
N PHE A 147 7.07 -5.33 5.40
CA PHE A 147 7.20 -5.65 6.82
C PHE A 147 6.03 -5.12 7.64
N THR A 148 5.62 -3.88 7.39
CA THR A 148 4.57 -3.24 8.20
C THR A 148 3.20 -3.87 7.96
N THR A 149 2.83 -4.13 6.70
CA THR A 149 1.56 -4.79 6.38
C THR A 149 1.54 -6.25 6.83
N LEU A 150 2.68 -6.96 6.74
CA LEU A 150 2.77 -8.33 7.25
C LEU A 150 2.42 -8.39 8.75
N LEU A 151 2.98 -7.47 9.55
CA LEU A 151 2.67 -7.41 10.98
C LEU A 151 1.28 -6.86 11.26
N ALA A 152 0.77 -5.92 10.47
CA ALA A 152 -0.59 -5.42 10.56
C ALA A 152 -1.61 -6.54 10.30
N HIS A 153 -1.39 -7.37 9.27
CA HIS A 153 -2.24 -8.54 9.01
C HIS A 153 -2.23 -9.55 10.15
N LYS A 154 -1.04 -9.79 10.74
CA LYS A 154 -0.95 -10.65 11.92
C LYS A 154 -1.72 -10.08 13.11
N PHE A 155 -1.61 -8.78 13.36
CA PHE A 155 -2.32 -8.08 14.43
C PHE A 155 -3.83 -8.11 14.23
N ASN A 156 -4.28 -7.86 13.01
CA ASN A 156 -5.69 -7.82 12.64
C ASN A 156 -6.34 -9.21 12.43
N ASN A 157 -5.60 -10.31 12.56
CA ASN A 157 -6.05 -11.66 12.23
C ASN A 157 -6.58 -11.77 10.78
N SER A 158 -5.93 -11.07 9.85
CA SER A 158 -6.32 -11.01 8.45
C SER A 158 -6.27 -12.38 7.77
N ILE A 159 -7.26 -12.66 6.91
CA ILE A 159 -7.26 -13.86 6.04
C ILE A 159 -6.08 -13.85 5.07
N PHE A 160 -5.52 -12.69 4.77
CA PHE A 160 -4.39 -12.51 3.85
C PHE A 160 -3.03 -12.76 4.51
N TYR A 161 -2.93 -12.89 5.84
CA TYR A 161 -1.63 -12.95 6.53
C TYR A 161 -0.68 -13.98 5.91
N LYS A 162 -1.11 -15.25 5.76
CA LYS A 162 -0.25 -16.31 5.23
C LYS A 162 0.09 -16.15 3.76
N ARG A 163 -0.85 -15.68 2.97
CA ARG A 163 -0.67 -15.40 1.55
C ARG A 163 0.31 -14.25 1.35
N PHE A 164 0.15 -13.16 2.08
CA PHE A 164 1.06 -12.01 2.07
C PHE A 164 2.48 -12.40 2.54
N GLU A 165 2.59 -13.23 3.58
CA GLU A 165 3.87 -13.78 4.04
C GLU A 165 4.61 -14.53 2.90
N SER A 166 3.91 -15.32 2.11
CA SER A 166 4.47 -16.05 0.97
C SER A 166 4.98 -15.10 -0.12
N ILE A 167 4.24 -14.03 -0.40
CA ILE A 167 4.65 -12.98 -1.35
C ILE A 167 5.92 -12.28 -0.85
N VAL A 168 5.97 -11.87 0.43
CA VAL A 168 7.15 -11.22 1.02
C VAL A 168 8.39 -12.13 0.92
N LYS A 169 8.25 -13.43 1.21
CA LYS A 169 9.33 -14.41 1.06
C LYS A 169 9.80 -14.55 -0.39
N LYS A 170 8.89 -14.56 -1.36
CA LYS A 170 9.23 -14.63 -2.80
C LYS A 170 10.00 -13.40 -3.26
N LEU A 171 9.60 -12.21 -2.82
CA LEU A 171 10.19 -10.94 -3.25
C LEU A 171 11.56 -10.64 -2.61
N LYS A 172 11.87 -11.27 -1.46
CA LYS A 172 13.19 -11.22 -0.79
C LYS A 172 13.67 -9.78 -0.52
N PHE A 173 12.82 -8.95 0.10
CA PHE A 173 13.24 -7.64 0.56
C PHE A 173 14.31 -7.74 1.64
N LYS A 174 15.26 -6.80 1.63
CA LYS A 174 16.23 -6.65 2.71
C LYS A 174 15.53 -6.20 3.99
N LYS A 175 16.05 -6.60 5.13
CA LYS A 175 15.57 -6.14 6.43
C LYS A 175 15.65 -4.62 6.53
N ILE A 176 14.73 -4.02 7.26
CA ILE A 176 14.68 -2.58 7.49
C ILE A 176 14.78 -2.28 8.98
N SER A 177 15.28 -1.11 9.31
CA SER A 177 15.28 -0.56 10.67
C SER A 177 14.93 0.91 10.64
N LEU A 178 14.43 1.39 11.75
CA LEU A 178 14.12 2.78 11.98
C LEU A 178 15.25 3.41 12.80
N ASN A 179 15.76 4.57 12.37
CA ASN A 179 16.73 5.37 13.15
C ASN A 179 16.02 6.22 14.21
N LEU A 180 14.80 6.67 13.91
CA LEU A 180 13.97 7.43 14.83
C LEU A 180 13.64 6.60 16.08
N ASP A 181 13.65 7.25 17.26
CA ASP A 181 13.19 6.61 18.50
C ASP A 181 11.76 6.06 18.34
N VAL A 182 11.54 4.82 18.80
CA VAL A 182 10.26 4.13 18.59
C VAL A 182 9.09 4.79 19.33
N ASN A 183 9.33 5.55 20.41
CA ASN A 183 8.27 6.29 21.10
C ASN A 183 7.85 7.50 20.27
N LEU A 184 8.82 8.26 19.73
CA LEU A 184 8.56 9.36 18.82
C LEU A 184 7.86 8.87 17.54
N ALA A 185 8.34 7.77 16.95
CA ALA A 185 7.70 7.15 15.79
C ALA A 185 6.25 6.75 16.09
N SER A 186 5.99 6.19 17.27
CA SER A 186 4.62 5.81 17.66
C SER A 186 3.69 7.00 17.82
N GLU A 187 4.20 8.16 18.26
CA GLU A 187 3.43 9.41 18.34
C GLU A 187 3.03 9.91 16.95
N LEU A 188 3.98 9.95 16.02
CA LEU A 188 3.71 10.31 14.62
C LEU A 188 2.68 9.37 13.96
N ILE A 189 2.78 8.06 14.22
CA ILE A 189 1.79 7.09 13.70
C ILE A 189 0.41 7.34 14.28
N LEU A 190 0.30 7.68 15.57
CA LEU A 190 -0.98 7.99 16.23
C LEU A 190 -1.68 9.25 15.68
N GLU A 191 -0.94 10.14 15.02
CA GLU A 191 -1.52 11.30 14.32
C GLU A 191 -2.28 10.88 13.06
N ASP A 192 -1.96 9.73 12.48
CA ASP A 192 -2.60 9.19 11.27
C ASP A 192 -3.97 8.56 11.57
N LYS A 193 -4.88 9.38 12.07
CA LYS A 193 -6.24 8.96 12.42
C LYS A 193 -6.97 8.30 11.27
N LYS A 194 -6.75 8.78 10.05
CA LYS A 194 -7.43 8.26 8.86
C LYS A 194 -7.23 6.75 8.69
N HIS A 195 -6.00 6.27 8.81
CA HIS A 195 -5.69 4.84 8.65
C HIS A 195 -6.02 4.05 9.92
N LEU A 196 -5.73 4.62 11.10
CA LEU A 196 -5.96 3.93 12.38
C LEU A 196 -7.44 3.78 12.71
N ASP A 197 -8.27 4.80 12.46
CA ASP A 197 -9.72 4.72 12.68
C ASP A 197 -10.40 3.75 11.72
N ASN A 198 -9.81 3.57 10.51
CA ASN A 198 -10.26 2.61 9.51
C ASN A 198 -9.78 1.16 9.78
N ASN A 199 -8.80 0.98 10.68
CA ASN A 199 -8.28 -0.34 11.01
C ASN A 199 -9.36 -1.20 11.71
N PRO A 200 -9.53 -2.49 11.35
CA PRO A 200 -10.60 -3.33 11.90
C PRO A 200 -10.49 -3.49 13.42
N ILE A 201 -9.28 -3.58 13.95
CA ILE A 201 -9.01 -3.72 15.38
C ILE A 201 -8.37 -2.42 15.89
N PRO A 202 -8.93 -1.77 16.94
CA PRO A 202 -8.28 -0.62 17.57
C PRO A 202 -6.88 -0.96 18.05
N ILE A 203 -5.95 -0.01 17.95
CA ILE A 203 -4.56 -0.22 18.35
C ILE A 203 -4.12 0.85 19.34
N THR A 204 -3.38 0.45 20.35
CA THR A 204 -2.80 1.32 21.39
C THR A 204 -1.37 1.74 21.03
N LYS A 205 -0.87 2.81 21.69
CA LYS A 205 0.53 3.25 21.56
C LYS A 205 1.52 2.12 21.85
N ASN A 206 1.27 1.36 22.92
CA ASN A 206 2.16 0.26 23.32
C ASN A 206 2.21 -0.87 22.27
N GLU A 207 1.10 -1.17 21.62
CA GLU A 207 1.04 -2.15 20.54
C GLU A 207 1.81 -1.67 19.30
N ILE A 208 1.67 -0.38 18.93
CA ILE A 208 2.48 0.23 17.86
C ILE A 208 3.97 0.09 18.18
N ILE A 209 4.40 0.48 19.38
CA ILE A 209 5.80 0.34 19.81
C ILE A 209 6.27 -1.11 19.69
N ASN A 210 5.45 -2.08 20.11
CA ASN A 210 5.78 -3.49 20.01
C ASN A 210 5.91 -3.98 18.56
N LEU A 211 5.07 -3.47 17.64
CA LEU A 211 5.17 -3.77 16.21
C LEU A 211 6.47 -3.19 15.61
N LEU A 212 6.78 -1.92 15.91
CA LEU A 212 8.01 -1.28 15.44
C LEU A 212 9.26 -2.01 15.95
N LYS A 213 9.29 -2.39 17.24
CA LYS A 213 10.38 -3.18 17.81
C LYS A 213 10.55 -4.52 17.09
N LYS A 214 9.45 -5.22 16.75
CA LYS A 214 9.51 -6.49 16.00
C LYS A 214 10.09 -6.31 14.59
N ILE A 215 9.78 -5.21 13.90
CA ILE A 215 10.37 -4.91 12.59
C ILE A 215 11.87 -4.68 12.74
N ASN A 216 12.28 -3.88 13.72
CA ASN A 216 13.68 -3.54 13.96
C ASN A 216 14.52 -4.72 14.47
N LEU A 217 13.95 -5.60 15.35
CA LEU A 217 14.64 -6.78 15.89
C LEU A 217 14.89 -7.88 14.87
N ASN A 218 14.19 -7.89 13.74
CA ASN A 218 14.53 -8.81 12.65
C ASN A 218 15.93 -8.52 12.04
N HIS A 219 16.72 -7.66 12.70
CA HIS A 219 18.14 -7.39 12.40
C HIS A 219 19.14 -8.37 13.05
N GLN A 220 18.72 -9.21 13.99
CA GLN A 220 19.60 -10.18 14.67
C GLN A 220 19.53 -11.56 14.06
#